data_1d4f52865cfaa4fe31763e8eaa102fe9
#
_entry.id   1d4f52865cfaa4fe31763e8eaa102fe9
#
_cell.length_a   1.000
_cell.length_b   1.000
_cell.length_c   1.000
_cell.angle_alpha   90.00
_cell.angle_beta   90.00
_cell.angle_gamma   90.00
#
_symmetry.space_group_name_H-M   'P 1'
#
loop_
_entity.id
_entity.type
_entity.pdbx_description
1 polymer ?
#
loop_
_entity_poly.entity_id
_entity_poly.type
_entity_poly.pdbx_seq_one_letter_code
_entity_poly.pdbx_strand_id
1 'polypeptide(L)'
;MFVANNLEECPIQPVVDIISGKWTSYVLWEIYNGNNHYGGITRALPGISTRTLSTRLKMLEKNGIINRTVYNSNPPTVAYDLTKKGKDLAPILMSMKKWSEEYKEE
;
A
#
# COMPACT_ATOMS: atom_id res chain seq x y z
N MET A 1 29.61 3.42 1.35
CA MET A 1 28.78 4.55 1.73
C MET A 1 28.07 5.11 0.51
N PHE A 2 26.80 5.37 0.63
CA PHE A 2 26.02 5.94 -0.48
C PHE A 2 26.19 7.46 -0.53
N VAL A 3 26.45 7.98 -1.73
CA VAL A 3 26.52 9.42 -1.97
C VAL A 3 25.53 9.74 -3.10
N ALA A 4 24.54 10.55 -2.79
CA ALA A 4 23.56 10.97 -3.79
C ALA A 4 24.08 12.21 -4.52
N ASN A 5 24.44 12.06 -5.79
CA ASN A 5 24.83 13.17 -6.64
C ASN A 5 23.62 13.91 -7.20
N ASN A 6 22.46 13.23 -7.26
CA ASN A 6 21.18 13.84 -7.56
C ASN A 6 20.08 13.01 -6.88
N LEU A 7 18.89 13.60 -6.80
CA LEU A 7 17.76 12.99 -6.09
C LEU A 7 17.23 11.74 -6.78
N GLU A 8 17.45 11.61 -8.09
CA GLU A 8 16.96 10.46 -8.84
C GLU A 8 17.73 9.19 -8.53
N GLU A 9 18.96 9.33 -8.02
CA GLU A 9 19.80 8.19 -7.68
C GLU A 9 19.67 7.75 -6.22
N CYS A 10 18.81 8.41 -5.45
CA CYS A 10 18.61 8.03 -4.05
C CYS A 10 17.94 6.66 -3.97
N PRO A 11 18.58 5.65 -3.33
CA PRO A 11 18.02 4.29 -3.30
C PRO A 11 16.77 4.16 -2.43
N ILE A 12 16.46 5.18 -1.61
CA ILE A 12 15.26 5.17 -0.77
C ILE A 12 14.07 5.79 -1.50
N GLN A 13 14.33 6.65 -2.48
CA GLN A 13 13.26 7.37 -3.16
C GLN A 13 12.20 6.46 -3.80
N PRO A 14 12.57 5.34 -4.43
CA PRO A 14 11.54 4.46 -5.01
C PRO A 14 10.51 3.95 -3.99
N VAL A 15 10.94 3.56 -2.79
CA VAL A 15 10.00 3.09 -1.79
C VAL A 15 9.18 4.25 -1.22
N VAL A 16 9.77 5.41 -1.06
CA VAL A 16 9.04 6.61 -0.62
C VAL A 16 7.95 6.96 -1.63
N ASP A 17 8.25 6.88 -2.91
CA ASP A 17 7.27 7.17 -3.96
C ASP A 17 6.09 6.20 -3.92
N ILE A 18 6.33 4.93 -3.57
CA ILE A 18 5.28 3.93 -3.49
C ILE A 18 4.37 4.19 -2.28
N ILE A 19 4.94 4.50 -1.12
CA ILE A 19 4.18 4.58 0.13
C ILE A 19 3.70 5.99 0.48
N SER A 20 4.13 7.00 -0.27
CA SER A 20 3.73 8.37 0.01
C SER A 20 2.29 8.64 -0.39
N GLY A 21 1.72 9.71 0.17
CA GLY A 21 0.32 10.06 -0.03
C GLY A 21 -0.52 9.60 1.13
N LYS A 22 -1.55 10.37 1.42
CA LYS A 22 -2.36 10.20 2.62
C LYS A 22 -2.96 8.81 2.76
N TRP A 23 -3.44 8.23 1.67
CA TRP A 23 -4.23 7.01 1.74
C TRP A 23 -3.47 5.74 1.38
N THR A 24 -2.29 5.85 0.77
CA THR A 24 -1.57 4.67 0.26
C THR A 24 -1.18 3.71 1.38
N SER A 25 -0.62 4.22 2.46
CA SER A 25 -0.22 3.39 3.59
C SER A 25 -1.43 2.75 4.27
N TYR A 26 -2.55 3.46 4.36
CA TYR A 26 -3.78 2.91 4.94
C TYR A 26 -4.32 1.75 4.09
N VAL A 27 -4.35 1.93 2.77
CA VAL A 27 -4.81 0.89 1.85
C VAL A 27 -3.92 -0.36 1.98
N LEU A 28 -2.62 -0.15 1.94
CA LEU A 28 -1.65 -1.24 2.01
C LEU A 28 -1.74 -1.97 3.36
N TRP A 29 -1.93 -1.22 4.45
CA TRP A 29 -2.11 -1.79 5.78
C TRP A 29 -3.33 -2.71 5.83
N GLU A 30 -4.45 -2.30 5.23
CA GLU A 30 -5.64 -3.14 5.18
C GLU A 30 -5.38 -4.44 4.44
N ILE A 31 -4.70 -4.36 3.32
CA ILE A 31 -4.36 -5.56 2.52
C ILE A 31 -3.44 -6.50 3.31
N TYR A 32 -2.45 -5.97 4.03
CA TYR A 32 -1.57 -6.78 4.88
C TYR A 32 -2.34 -7.52 5.96
N ASN A 33 -3.40 -6.94 6.48
CA ASN A 33 -4.21 -7.54 7.54
C ASN A 33 -5.33 -8.44 7.01
N GLY A 34 -5.29 -8.77 5.73
CA GLY A 34 -6.24 -9.69 5.14
C GLY A 34 -7.50 -9.04 4.58
N ASN A 35 -7.65 -7.73 4.74
CA ASN A 35 -8.79 -7.00 4.17
C ASN A 35 -8.44 -6.59 2.75
N ASN A 36 -8.60 -7.52 1.83
CA ASN A 36 -8.07 -7.39 0.47
C ASN A 36 -9.15 -7.33 -0.62
N HIS A 37 -10.40 -7.11 -0.26
CA HIS A 37 -11.49 -6.91 -1.21
C HIS A 37 -11.84 -5.43 -1.29
N TYR A 38 -12.20 -4.97 -2.46
CA TYR A 38 -12.49 -3.56 -2.71
C TYR A 38 -13.53 -3.00 -1.73
N GLY A 39 -14.65 -3.71 -1.58
CA GLY A 39 -15.72 -3.27 -0.67
C GLY A 39 -15.28 -3.24 0.79
N GLY A 40 -14.49 -4.22 1.21
CA GLY A 40 -13.97 -4.27 2.58
C GLY A 40 -13.02 -3.12 2.86
N ILE A 41 -12.16 -2.79 1.91
CA ILE A 41 -11.23 -1.66 2.05
C ILE A 41 -12.00 -0.35 2.15
N THR A 42 -13.02 -0.18 1.31
CA THR A 42 -13.86 1.01 1.32
C THR A 42 -14.51 1.20 2.70
N ARG A 43 -15.04 0.12 3.27
CA ARG A 43 -15.70 0.18 4.58
C ARG A 43 -14.72 0.48 5.71
N ALA A 44 -13.48 -0.01 5.59
CA ALA A 44 -12.47 0.19 6.63
C ALA A 44 -11.86 1.58 6.62
N LEU A 45 -11.96 2.31 5.50
CA LEU A 45 -11.33 3.62 5.34
C LEU A 45 -12.39 4.71 5.10
N PRO A 46 -13.15 5.10 6.15
CA PRO A 46 -14.15 6.15 6.00
C PRO A 46 -13.53 7.44 5.48
N GLY A 47 -14.18 8.03 4.51
CA GLY A 47 -13.71 9.28 3.91
C GLY A 47 -12.86 9.10 2.66
N ILE A 48 -12.43 7.87 2.34
CA ILE A 48 -11.73 7.67 1.07
C ILE A 48 -12.74 7.69 -0.08
N SER A 49 -12.44 8.47 -1.11
CA SER A 49 -13.29 8.47 -2.30
C SER A 49 -13.00 7.25 -3.16
N THR A 50 -13.99 6.84 -3.95
CA THR A 50 -13.84 5.77 -4.92
C THR A 50 -12.68 6.06 -5.88
N ARG A 51 -12.59 7.30 -6.32
CA ARG A 51 -11.52 7.72 -7.23
C ARG A 51 -10.15 7.58 -6.59
N THR A 52 -10.01 8.02 -5.35
CA THR A 52 -8.73 7.94 -4.63
C THR A 52 -8.34 6.48 -4.41
N LEU A 53 -9.27 5.66 -3.93
CA LEU A 53 -8.99 4.23 -3.70
C LEU A 53 -8.57 3.55 -4.99
N SER A 54 -9.30 3.75 -6.08
CA SER A 54 -8.96 3.15 -7.37
C SER A 54 -7.59 3.61 -7.86
N THR A 55 -7.27 4.88 -7.69
CA THR A 55 -5.98 5.43 -8.10
C THR A 55 -4.84 4.80 -7.31
N ARG A 56 -5.01 4.65 -5.99
CA ARG A 56 -3.97 4.05 -5.14
C ARG A 56 -3.77 2.57 -5.45
N LEU A 57 -4.85 1.84 -5.65
CA LEU A 57 -4.77 0.41 -6.00
C LEU A 57 -4.08 0.21 -7.35
N LYS A 58 -4.40 1.03 -8.34
CA LYS A 58 -3.74 0.95 -9.65
C LYS A 58 -2.25 1.24 -9.55
N MET A 59 -1.88 2.21 -8.75
CA MET A 59 -0.48 2.56 -8.54
C MET A 59 0.27 1.41 -7.87
N LEU A 60 -0.31 0.79 -6.86
CA LEU A 60 0.30 -0.36 -6.18
C LEU A 60 0.43 -1.55 -7.13
N GLU A 61 -0.57 -1.79 -7.96
CA GLU A 61 -0.52 -2.84 -8.97
C GLU A 61 0.56 -2.57 -10.01
N LYS A 62 0.62 -1.35 -10.51
CA LYS A 62 1.62 -0.94 -11.49
C LYS A 62 3.05 -1.11 -10.97
N ASN A 63 3.25 -0.85 -9.69
CA ASN A 63 4.56 -0.99 -9.05
C ASN A 63 4.86 -2.42 -8.60
N GLY A 64 3.99 -3.38 -8.92
CA GLY A 64 4.23 -4.79 -8.63
C GLY A 64 4.06 -5.15 -7.16
N ILE A 65 3.35 -4.36 -6.38
CA ILE A 65 3.12 -4.62 -4.96
C ILE A 65 1.93 -5.56 -4.76
N ILE A 66 0.89 -5.40 -5.58
CA ILE A 66 -0.32 -6.21 -5.50
C ILE A 66 -0.69 -6.72 -6.89
N ASN A 67 -1.44 -7.82 -6.91
CA ASN A 67 -2.13 -8.34 -8.09
C ASN A 67 -3.63 -8.21 -7.89
N ARG A 68 -4.32 -7.81 -8.95
CA ARG A 68 -5.77 -7.68 -8.96
C ARG A 68 -6.37 -8.95 -9.56
N THR A 69 -7.30 -9.58 -8.85
CA THR A 69 -8.00 -10.78 -9.34
C THR A 69 -9.50 -10.51 -9.29
N VAL A 70 -10.17 -10.78 -10.41
CA VAL A 70 -11.63 -10.71 -10.47
C VAL A 70 -12.17 -12.12 -10.37
N TYR A 71 -13.01 -12.35 -9.36
CA TYR A 71 -13.66 -13.65 -9.18
C TYR A 71 -15.02 -13.64 -9.86
N ASN A 72 -15.28 -14.73 -10.58
CA ASN A 72 -16.51 -14.93 -11.34
C ASN A 72 -17.63 -15.39 -10.41
N SER A 73 -17.92 -14.60 -9.42
CA SER A 73 -19.02 -14.83 -8.49
C SER A 73 -20.23 -13.98 -8.91
N ASN A 74 -21.36 -14.16 -8.22
CA ASN A 74 -22.56 -13.39 -8.49
C ASN A 74 -23.01 -12.69 -7.21
N PRO A 75 -22.71 -11.37 -7.04
CA PRO A 75 -22.01 -10.50 -7.99
C PRO A 75 -20.50 -10.76 -8.03
N PRO A 76 -19.82 -10.33 -9.09
CA PRO A 76 -18.37 -10.45 -9.18
C PRO A 76 -17.68 -9.71 -8.04
N THR A 77 -16.60 -10.31 -7.52
CA THR A 77 -15.78 -9.68 -6.50
C THR A 77 -14.36 -9.47 -6.99
N VAL A 78 -13.71 -8.45 -6.44
CA VAL A 78 -12.32 -8.12 -6.80
C VAL A 78 -11.47 -8.24 -5.55
N ALA A 79 -10.40 -9.01 -5.65
CA ALA A 79 -9.42 -9.16 -4.58
C ALA A 79 -8.06 -8.61 -5.00
N TYR A 80 -7.32 -8.15 -4.03
CA TYR A 80 -5.98 -7.61 -4.21
C TYR A 80 -5.01 -8.40 -3.34
N ASP A 81 -4.18 -9.21 -3.98
CA ASP A 81 -3.23 -10.07 -3.28
C ASP A 81 -1.83 -9.50 -3.37
N LEU A 82 -1.06 -9.64 -2.30
CA LEU A 82 0.32 -9.20 -2.27
C LEU A 82 1.17 -10.08 -3.17
N THR A 83 2.01 -9.44 -3.97
CA THR A 83 3.08 -10.13 -4.69
C THR A 83 4.21 -10.45 -3.71
N LYS A 84 5.23 -11.20 -4.16
CA LYS A 84 6.43 -11.37 -3.35
C LYS A 84 7.05 -10.03 -2.98
N LYS A 85 7.12 -9.11 -3.93
CA LYS A 85 7.63 -7.75 -3.69
C LYS A 85 6.82 -7.04 -2.61
N GLY A 86 5.48 -7.17 -2.68
CA GLY A 86 4.60 -6.59 -1.67
C GLY A 86 4.79 -7.22 -0.30
N LYS A 87 4.95 -8.53 -0.24
CA LYS A 87 5.19 -9.25 1.02
C LYS A 87 6.54 -8.85 1.64
N ASP A 88 7.54 -8.64 0.81
CA ASP A 88 8.86 -8.22 1.29
C ASP A 88 8.84 -6.79 1.85
N LEU A 89 7.89 -5.98 1.40
CA LEU A 89 7.71 -4.61 1.91
C LEU A 89 7.05 -4.59 3.30
N ALA A 90 6.29 -5.62 3.66
CA ALA A 90 5.52 -5.64 4.92
C ALA A 90 6.40 -5.46 6.16
N PRO A 91 7.53 -6.18 6.33
CA PRO A 91 8.38 -5.98 7.51
C PRO A 91 8.91 -4.55 7.62
N ILE A 92 9.16 -3.92 6.48
CA ILE A 92 9.65 -2.53 6.45
C ILE A 92 8.58 -1.59 6.98
N LEU A 93 7.34 -1.77 6.55
CA LEU A 93 6.22 -0.95 7.04
C LEU A 93 5.94 -1.21 8.51
N MET A 94 6.05 -2.45 8.96
CA MET A 94 5.90 -2.77 10.37
C MET A 94 6.96 -2.09 11.22
N SER A 95 8.19 -2.02 10.74
CA SER A 95 9.27 -1.31 11.42
C SER A 95 8.98 0.19 11.48
N MET A 96 8.45 0.75 10.40
CA MET A 96 8.06 2.17 10.39
C MET A 96 6.94 2.44 11.38
N LYS A 97 5.94 1.56 11.44
CA LYS A 97 4.86 1.66 12.41
C LYS A 97 5.40 1.64 13.83
N LYS A 98 6.29 0.70 14.13
CA LYS A 98 6.89 0.57 15.45
C LYS A 98 7.66 1.84 15.83
N TRP A 99 8.44 2.35 14.89
CA TRP A 99 9.17 3.60 15.11
C TRP A 99 8.22 4.76 15.44
N SER A 100 7.13 4.88 14.68
CA SER A 100 6.15 5.94 14.88
C SER A 100 5.46 5.84 16.24
N GLU A 101 5.12 4.63 16.67
CA GLU A 101 4.49 4.41 17.98
C GLU A 101 5.44 4.74 19.12
N GLU A 102 6.72 4.42 18.97
CA GLU A 102 7.73 4.69 20.00
C GLU A 102 7.96 6.18 20.18
N TYR A 103 7.89 6.96 19.13
CA TYR A 103 8.15 8.41 19.17
C TYR A 103 6.89 9.25 19.03
N LYS A 104 5.74 8.64 19.28
CA LYS A 104 4.47 9.34 19.21
C LYS A 104 4.38 10.39 20.31
N GLU A 105 4.02 11.61 19.92
CA GLU A 105 3.73 12.68 20.88
C GLU A 105 2.28 12.58 21.35
N GLU A 106 2.09 12.77 22.63
CA GLU A 106 0.76 12.77 23.25
C GLU A 106 0.22 14.18 23.43
#